data_7ad15aea7c58549e2d38f99a931c5327
#
_entry.id   7ad15aea7c58549e2d38f99a931c5327
#
_cell.length_a   1.000
_cell.length_b   1.000
_cell.length_c   1.000
_cell.angle_alpha   90.00
_cell.angle_beta   90.00
_cell.angle_gamma   90.00
#
_symmetry.space_group_name_H-M   'P 1'
#
loop_
_entity.id
_entity.type
_entity.pdbx_description
1 polymer ?
#
loop_
_entity_poly.entity_id
_entity_poly.type
_entity_poly.pdbx_seq_one_letter_code
_entity_poly.pdbx_strand_id
1 'polypeptide(L)'
;TFLTGATAWAGSDKALADDEVEQSKSVCTEGTAFDVPVYISPIAVVFNLKGVSDAGKHINMDAATIAKIFDGKITKWNDPAIADQNKDLKLPDTAITVVHRSDKSGTTQNFVSYFKDVTPDNWTYDLSENWPNEVGQGAKGTSGVISTVKQADGTIGYADFSQVGDLGTVAVKVGDKYNEISAEAGSKVIGDS
;
A
#
# COMPACT_ATOMS: atom_id res chain seq x y z
N THR A 1 -8.02 18.76 -9.58
CA THR A 1 -9.22 18.93 -10.43
C THR A 1 -10.37 19.57 -9.66
N PHE A 2 -10.75 19.05 -8.49
CA PHE A 2 -11.81 19.66 -7.67
C PHE A 2 -11.46 21.10 -7.28
N LEU A 3 -10.30 21.34 -6.66
CA LEU A 3 -9.84 22.67 -6.23
C LEU A 3 -9.60 23.67 -7.37
N THR A 4 -9.67 23.22 -8.62
CA THR A 4 -9.63 24.11 -9.82
C THR A 4 -11.02 24.39 -10.38
N GLY A 5 -12.08 23.92 -9.75
CA GLY A 5 -13.46 24.07 -10.20
C GLY A 5 -13.86 23.23 -11.40
N ALA A 6 -13.02 22.27 -11.80
CA ALA A 6 -13.30 21.40 -12.95
C ALA A 6 -14.38 20.36 -12.67
N THR A 7 -14.63 20.03 -11.41
CA THR A 7 -15.65 19.06 -10.95
C THR A 7 -16.33 19.57 -9.68
N ALA A 8 -17.60 19.23 -9.47
CA ALA A 8 -18.35 19.58 -8.27
C ALA A 8 -18.04 18.69 -7.06
N TRP A 9 -17.46 17.52 -7.28
CA TRP A 9 -17.03 16.57 -6.26
C TRP A 9 -15.84 15.74 -6.75
N ALA A 10 -15.14 15.07 -5.84
CA ALA A 10 -14.05 14.16 -6.15
C ALA A 10 -14.06 12.97 -5.19
N GLY A 11 -13.58 11.82 -5.66
CA GLY A 11 -13.23 10.68 -4.81
C GLY A 11 -11.76 10.77 -4.42
N SER A 12 -11.44 10.45 -3.16
CA SER A 12 -10.08 10.45 -2.62
C SER A 12 -9.93 9.35 -1.58
N ASP A 13 -8.74 8.74 -1.52
CA ASP A 13 -8.37 7.79 -0.46
C ASP A 13 -7.73 8.50 0.75
N LYS A 14 -7.67 9.83 0.73
CA LYS A 14 -7.23 10.64 1.87
C LYS A 14 -8.23 11.74 2.15
N ALA A 15 -8.30 12.19 3.40
CA ALA A 15 -9.01 13.40 3.76
C ALA A 15 -8.34 14.66 3.16
N LEU A 16 -9.13 15.73 3.00
CA LEU A 16 -8.61 17.04 2.65
C LEU A 16 -7.66 17.54 3.75
N ALA A 17 -6.51 18.07 3.34
CA ALA A 17 -5.65 18.78 4.26
C ALA A 17 -6.21 20.19 4.57
N ASP A 18 -5.81 20.79 5.68
CA ASP A 18 -6.33 22.09 6.12
C ASP A 18 -6.15 23.19 5.06
N ASP A 19 -5.02 23.19 4.35
CA ASP A 19 -4.75 24.12 3.26
C ASP A 19 -5.62 23.83 2.03
N GLU A 20 -5.98 22.58 1.76
CA GLU A 20 -6.90 22.18 0.68
C GLU A 20 -8.34 22.60 1.03
N VAL A 21 -8.73 22.50 2.31
CA VAL A 21 -10.01 23.02 2.80
C VAL A 21 -10.08 24.53 2.60
N GLU A 22 -9.04 25.27 2.95
CA GLU A 22 -8.99 26.73 2.74
C GLU A 22 -9.03 27.09 1.24
N GLN A 23 -8.29 26.39 0.39
CA GLN A 23 -8.31 26.59 -1.05
C GLN A 23 -9.69 26.35 -1.67
N SER A 24 -10.48 25.44 -1.09
CA SER A 24 -11.82 25.13 -1.60
C SER A 24 -12.78 26.31 -1.58
N LYS A 25 -12.54 27.35 -0.75
CA LYS A 25 -13.31 28.59 -0.73
C LYS A 25 -13.33 29.32 -2.08
N SER A 26 -12.32 29.06 -2.92
CA SER A 26 -12.26 29.65 -4.27
C SER A 26 -13.25 29.01 -5.25
N VAL A 27 -13.74 27.82 -4.96
CA VAL A 27 -14.65 27.04 -5.81
C VAL A 27 -15.99 26.75 -5.17
N CYS A 28 -16.08 26.79 -3.83
CA CYS A 28 -17.32 26.64 -3.07
C CYS A 28 -17.90 28.03 -2.76
N THR A 29 -19.08 28.33 -3.29
CA THR A 29 -19.69 29.68 -3.19
C THR A 29 -20.21 30.03 -1.81
N GLU A 30 -20.56 29.04 -0.97
CA GLU A 30 -21.21 29.23 0.32
C GLU A 30 -20.52 28.43 1.44
N GLY A 31 -19.19 28.38 1.44
CA GLY A 31 -18.45 27.69 2.48
C GLY A 31 -17.18 27.03 2.02
N THR A 32 -16.84 25.90 2.63
CA THR A 32 -15.68 25.08 2.30
C THR A 32 -16.10 23.67 1.87
N ALA A 33 -15.23 22.97 1.17
CA ALA A 33 -15.40 21.55 0.96
C ALA A 33 -15.32 20.79 2.29
N PHE A 34 -15.96 19.64 2.34
CA PHE A 34 -15.90 18.69 3.46
C PHE A 34 -15.84 17.26 2.93
N ASP A 35 -15.24 16.39 3.73
CA ASP A 35 -15.14 14.97 3.40
C ASP A 35 -16.37 14.21 3.89
N VAL A 36 -16.82 13.27 3.06
CA VAL A 36 -17.86 12.29 3.41
C VAL A 36 -17.27 10.90 3.27
N PRO A 37 -17.01 10.17 4.38
CA PRO A 37 -16.60 8.79 4.31
C PRO A 37 -17.68 7.93 3.64
N VAL A 38 -17.34 7.23 2.57
CA VAL A 38 -18.28 6.42 1.78
C VAL A 38 -18.04 4.92 2.01
N TYR A 39 -16.80 4.52 2.13
CA TYR A 39 -16.38 3.13 2.41
C TYR A 39 -14.96 3.11 2.96
N ILE A 40 -14.59 1.99 3.59
CA ILE A 40 -13.21 1.70 3.98
C ILE A 40 -12.70 0.55 3.14
N SER A 41 -11.54 0.74 2.53
CA SER A 41 -10.84 -0.30 1.79
C SER A 41 -9.43 -0.47 2.35
N PRO A 42 -9.08 -1.68 2.83
CA PRO A 42 -7.72 -1.94 3.31
C PRO A 42 -6.73 -1.89 2.14
N ILE A 43 -5.49 -1.47 2.43
CA ILE A 43 -4.39 -1.53 1.48
C ILE A 43 -3.66 -2.85 1.68
N ALA A 44 -3.60 -3.67 0.63
CA ALA A 44 -2.87 -4.92 0.60
C ALA A 44 -1.43 -4.71 0.13
N VAL A 45 -0.47 -5.38 0.76
CA VAL A 45 0.83 -5.66 0.13
C VAL A 45 0.65 -6.92 -0.71
N VAL A 46 0.81 -6.78 -2.01
CA VAL A 46 0.55 -7.83 -3.00
C VAL A 46 1.85 -8.30 -3.65
N PHE A 47 1.91 -9.57 -4.02
CA PHE A 47 3.08 -10.10 -4.69
C PHE A 47 2.72 -11.16 -5.73
N ASN A 48 3.64 -11.37 -6.66
CA ASN A 48 3.64 -12.48 -7.59
C ASN A 48 4.97 -13.24 -7.44
N LEU A 49 4.91 -14.42 -6.85
CA LEU A 49 6.08 -15.27 -6.62
C LEU A 49 5.71 -16.71 -6.93
N LYS A 50 6.32 -17.24 -8.00
CA LYS A 50 6.05 -18.59 -8.49
C LYS A 50 6.31 -19.64 -7.41
N GLY A 51 5.39 -20.59 -7.26
CA GLY A 51 5.43 -21.63 -6.25
C GLY A 51 4.95 -21.20 -4.86
N VAL A 52 4.59 -19.91 -4.69
CA VAL A 52 4.02 -19.36 -3.46
C VAL A 52 2.66 -18.74 -3.74
N SER A 53 2.57 -17.67 -4.52
CA SER A 53 1.31 -16.98 -4.83
C SER A 53 0.35 -17.85 -5.63
N ASP A 54 0.85 -18.58 -6.63
CA ASP A 54 0.07 -19.51 -7.45
C ASP A 54 -0.41 -20.75 -6.68
N ALA A 55 0.18 -21.04 -5.52
CA ALA A 55 -0.29 -22.04 -4.57
C ALA A 55 -1.27 -21.49 -3.52
N GLY A 56 -1.72 -20.23 -3.65
CA GLY A 56 -2.64 -19.57 -2.71
C GLY A 56 -2.05 -19.35 -1.31
N LYS A 57 -0.71 -19.26 -1.19
CA LYS A 57 -0.04 -19.08 0.09
C LYS A 57 0.22 -17.60 0.38
N HIS A 58 0.11 -17.23 1.66
CA HIS A 58 0.52 -15.94 2.18
C HIS A 58 2.00 -15.96 2.55
N ILE A 59 2.61 -14.78 2.56
CA ILE A 59 3.94 -14.58 3.13
C ILE A 59 3.79 -13.71 4.37
N ASN A 60 4.33 -14.16 5.49
CA ASN A 60 4.35 -13.43 6.74
C ASN A 60 5.47 -12.39 6.74
N MET A 61 5.17 -11.14 7.04
CA MET A 61 6.17 -10.09 7.21
C MET A 61 5.78 -9.10 8.30
N ASP A 62 6.76 -8.62 9.06
CA ASP A 62 6.60 -7.45 9.90
C ASP A 62 6.76 -6.14 9.10
N ALA A 63 6.35 -5.03 9.70
CA ALA A 63 6.42 -3.71 9.06
C ALA A 63 7.84 -3.30 8.68
N ALA A 64 8.83 -3.64 9.51
CA ALA A 64 10.24 -3.33 9.27
C ALA A 64 10.78 -4.06 8.03
N THR A 65 10.43 -5.33 7.86
CA THR A 65 10.80 -6.13 6.70
C THR A 65 10.16 -5.55 5.43
N ILE A 66 8.88 -5.23 5.46
CA ILE A 66 8.17 -4.62 4.33
C ILE A 66 8.82 -3.28 3.97
N ALA A 67 9.04 -2.39 4.94
CA ALA A 67 9.69 -1.10 4.72
C ALA A 67 11.07 -1.24 4.07
N LYS A 68 11.90 -2.18 4.54
CA LYS A 68 13.23 -2.47 3.96
C LYS A 68 13.17 -2.98 2.52
N ILE A 69 12.15 -3.75 2.17
CA ILE A 69 11.93 -4.17 0.78
C ILE A 69 11.62 -2.95 -0.10
N PHE A 70 10.67 -2.12 0.32
CA PHE A 70 10.27 -0.93 -0.43
C PHE A 70 11.34 0.18 -0.43
N ASP A 71 12.32 0.10 0.46
CA ASP A 71 13.53 0.95 0.50
C ASP A 71 14.75 0.31 -0.21
N GLY A 72 14.58 -0.85 -0.84
CA GLY A 72 15.64 -1.55 -1.58
C GLY A 72 16.76 -2.14 -0.73
N LYS A 73 16.60 -2.23 0.58
CA LYS A 73 17.56 -2.85 1.51
C LYS A 73 17.46 -4.37 1.53
N ILE A 74 16.29 -4.92 1.24
CA ILE A 74 16.05 -6.35 1.04
C ILE A 74 15.67 -6.54 -0.44
N THR A 75 16.47 -7.32 -1.15
CA THR A 75 16.37 -7.44 -2.61
C THR A 75 16.12 -8.86 -3.12
N LYS A 76 15.99 -9.82 -2.21
CA LYS A 76 15.73 -11.23 -2.55
C LYS A 76 14.64 -11.82 -1.67
N TRP A 77 13.81 -12.69 -2.24
CA TRP A 77 12.73 -13.35 -1.53
C TRP A 77 13.19 -14.31 -0.44
N ASN A 78 14.37 -14.93 -0.60
CA ASN A 78 14.97 -15.81 0.40
C ASN A 78 15.86 -15.08 1.44
N ASP A 79 15.79 -13.75 1.51
CA ASP A 79 16.50 -13.01 2.54
C ASP A 79 16.12 -13.52 3.95
N PRO A 80 17.09 -13.68 4.88
CA PRO A 80 16.81 -14.16 6.22
C PRO A 80 15.70 -13.39 6.95
N ALA A 81 15.58 -12.07 6.72
CA ALA A 81 14.52 -11.28 7.31
C ALA A 81 13.11 -11.70 6.88
N ILE A 82 12.96 -12.29 5.69
CA ILE A 82 11.70 -12.85 5.20
C ILE A 82 11.60 -14.33 5.60
N ALA A 83 12.66 -15.11 5.36
CA ALA A 83 12.66 -16.56 5.55
C ALA A 83 12.42 -16.98 7.01
N ASP A 84 12.98 -16.24 7.98
CA ASP A 84 12.82 -16.54 9.41
C ASP A 84 11.37 -16.37 9.91
N GLN A 85 10.59 -15.54 9.20
CA GLN A 85 9.17 -15.34 9.45
C GLN A 85 8.28 -16.37 8.72
N ASN A 86 8.87 -17.21 7.84
CA ASN A 86 8.17 -18.14 6.96
C ASN A 86 8.83 -19.53 6.90
N LYS A 87 9.14 -20.11 8.04
CA LYS A 87 9.88 -21.37 8.14
C LYS A 87 9.24 -22.57 7.42
N ASP A 88 7.93 -22.49 7.24
CA ASP A 88 7.16 -23.53 6.53
C ASP A 88 7.13 -23.32 4.99
N LEU A 89 7.71 -22.23 4.49
CA LEU A 89 7.79 -21.91 3.08
C LEU A 89 9.25 -22.05 2.58
N LYS A 90 9.42 -22.69 1.45
CA LYS A 90 10.69 -22.68 0.74
C LYS A 90 10.70 -21.50 -0.23
N LEU A 91 11.21 -20.35 0.25
CA LEU A 91 11.32 -19.16 -0.56
C LEU A 91 12.46 -19.28 -1.58
N PRO A 92 12.23 -18.93 -2.87
CA PRO A 92 13.26 -19.04 -3.91
C PRO A 92 14.29 -17.90 -3.81
N ASP A 93 15.48 -18.15 -4.38
CA ASP A 93 16.51 -17.12 -4.60
C ASP A 93 16.13 -16.26 -5.83
N THR A 94 14.98 -15.62 -5.74
CA THR A 94 14.44 -14.72 -6.77
C THR A 94 14.65 -13.28 -6.33
N ALA A 95 15.06 -12.41 -7.23
CA ALA A 95 15.15 -10.98 -6.96
C ALA A 95 13.77 -10.37 -6.73
N ILE A 96 13.66 -9.42 -5.80
CA ILE A 96 12.45 -8.65 -5.56
C ILE A 96 12.44 -7.44 -6.50
N THR A 97 11.36 -7.27 -7.24
CA THR A 97 11.08 -6.05 -8.00
C THR A 97 9.90 -5.31 -7.35
N VAL A 98 10.18 -4.14 -6.80
CA VAL A 98 9.15 -3.28 -6.19
C VAL A 98 8.35 -2.59 -7.29
N VAL A 99 7.03 -2.54 -7.13
CA VAL A 99 6.10 -1.81 -8.00
C VAL A 99 5.33 -0.80 -7.15
N HIS A 100 5.41 0.46 -7.50
CA HIS A 100 4.76 1.57 -6.77
C HIS A 100 3.92 2.46 -7.70
N ARG A 101 3.17 3.39 -7.14
CA ARG A 101 2.42 4.38 -7.92
C ARG A 101 3.37 5.38 -8.57
N SER A 102 3.16 5.67 -9.84
CA SER A 102 3.87 6.73 -10.58
C SER A 102 3.12 8.06 -10.60
N ASP A 103 1.87 8.06 -10.17
CA ASP A 103 0.99 9.21 -10.04
C ASP A 103 0.79 9.60 -8.57
N LYS A 104 0.37 10.83 -8.34
CA LYS A 104 -0.02 11.34 -7.03
C LYS A 104 -1.19 10.53 -6.48
N SER A 105 -1.08 9.99 -5.26
CA SER A 105 -2.00 8.98 -4.74
C SER A 105 -2.19 9.02 -3.22
N GLY A 106 -3.45 9.11 -2.79
CA GLY A 106 -3.82 8.93 -1.38
C GLY A 106 -3.47 7.53 -0.85
N THR A 107 -3.57 6.49 -1.70
CA THR A 107 -3.14 5.12 -1.33
C THR A 107 -1.65 5.09 -0.99
N THR A 108 -0.80 5.77 -1.78
CA THR A 108 0.63 5.90 -1.49
C THR A 108 0.86 6.61 -0.17
N GLN A 109 0.18 7.74 0.07
CA GLN A 109 0.32 8.49 1.31
C GLN A 109 -0.05 7.65 2.54
N ASN A 110 -1.16 6.92 2.50
CA ASN A 110 -1.58 6.04 3.60
C ASN A 110 -0.58 4.89 3.83
N PHE A 111 -0.06 4.30 2.75
CA PHE A 111 0.95 3.25 2.83
C PHE A 111 2.26 3.75 3.46
N VAL A 112 2.73 4.91 3.07
CA VAL A 112 3.93 5.57 3.63
C VAL A 112 3.70 5.99 5.08
N SER A 113 2.50 6.51 5.41
CA SER A 113 2.12 6.87 6.79
C SER A 113 2.24 5.67 7.72
N TYR A 114 1.74 4.51 7.31
CA TYR A 114 1.86 3.27 8.09
C TYR A 114 3.32 2.96 8.45
N PHE A 115 4.27 3.10 7.54
CA PHE A 115 5.69 2.88 7.84
C PHE A 115 6.25 3.91 8.81
N LYS A 116 5.88 5.19 8.66
CA LYS A 116 6.31 6.25 9.59
C LYS A 116 5.81 6.01 11.00
N ASP A 117 4.60 5.51 11.14
CA ASP A 117 3.97 5.30 12.44
C ASP A 117 4.49 4.03 13.14
N VAL A 118 4.67 2.94 12.38
CA VAL A 118 4.96 1.61 12.95
C VAL A 118 6.46 1.29 12.95
N THR A 119 7.23 1.82 12.00
CA THR A 119 8.66 1.50 11.84
C THR A 119 9.50 2.72 11.39
N PRO A 120 9.47 3.84 12.14
CA PRO A 120 10.11 5.10 11.75
C PRO A 120 11.62 4.97 11.53
N ASP A 121 12.28 4.08 12.24
CA ASP A 121 13.74 3.84 12.08
C ASP A 121 14.10 3.18 10.74
N ASN A 122 13.13 2.49 10.11
CA ASN A 122 13.34 1.82 8.83
C ASN A 122 12.77 2.60 7.64
N TRP A 123 11.95 3.64 7.89
CA TRP A 123 11.36 4.49 6.87
C TRP A 123 11.51 5.96 7.26
N THR A 124 12.54 6.60 6.73
CA THR A 124 12.93 7.98 7.11
C THR A 124 12.41 9.06 6.17
N TYR A 125 11.69 8.67 5.12
CA TYR A 125 11.13 9.62 4.15
C TYR A 125 9.96 10.40 4.72
N ASP A 126 9.76 11.61 4.21
CA ASP A 126 8.60 12.42 4.57
C ASP A 126 7.30 11.87 4.00
N LEU A 127 6.20 12.20 4.67
CA LEU A 127 4.86 11.85 4.20
C LEU A 127 4.58 12.49 2.84
N SER A 128 4.20 11.69 1.86
CA SER A 128 4.00 12.16 0.49
C SER A 128 2.97 11.32 -0.24
N GLU A 129 2.21 11.93 -1.14
CA GLU A 129 1.37 11.25 -2.13
C GLU A 129 2.18 10.74 -3.33
N ASN A 130 3.41 11.24 -3.50
CA ASN A 130 4.35 10.74 -4.52
C ASN A 130 5.28 9.71 -3.88
N TRP A 131 5.69 8.70 -4.66
CA TRP A 131 6.67 7.73 -4.21
C TRP A 131 8.00 8.43 -3.85
N PRO A 132 8.56 8.21 -2.66
CA PRO A 132 9.60 9.10 -2.15
C PRO A 132 11.05 8.71 -2.53
N ASN A 133 11.26 7.57 -3.18
CA ASN A 133 12.60 7.09 -3.53
C ASN A 133 12.65 6.53 -4.96
N GLU A 134 13.84 6.11 -5.42
CA GLU A 134 14.09 5.58 -6.77
C GLU A 134 14.00 4.04 -6.85
N VAL A 135 13.50 3.38 -5.80
CA VAL A 135 13.42 1.91 -5.74
C VAL A 135 12.22 1.40 -6.51
N GLY A 136 12.47 0.47 -7.44
CA GLY A 136 11.41 -0.22 -8.18
C GLY A 136 10.98 0.49 -9.46
N GLN A 137 9.77 0.19 -9.88
CA GLN A 137 9.18 0.77 -11.08
C GLN A 137 7.81 1.38 -10.80
N GLY A 138 7.56 2.53 -11.40
CA GLY A 138 6.29 3.24 -11.27
C GLY A 138 5.23 2.69 -12.22
N ALA A 139 4.00 2.54 -11.71
CA ALA A 139 2.82 2.18 -12.51
C ALA A 139 1.66 3.12 -12.19
N LYS A 140 0.89 3.51 -13.21
CA LYS A 140 -0.18 4.49 -13.07
C LYS A 140 -1.46 3.86 -12.52
N GLY A 141 -1.94 4.38 -11.42
CA GLY A 141 -3.17 3.92 -10.75
C GLY A 141 -3.03 2.54 -10.12
N THR A 142 -4.01 2.14 -9.31
CA THR A 142 -4.05 0.81 -8.68
C THR A 142 -4.08 -0.31 -9.74
N SER A 143 -4.87 -0.15 -10.79
CA SER A 143 -4.93 -1.13 -11.88
C SER A 143 -3.61 -1.31 -12.60
N GLY A 144 -2.83 -0.24 -12.76
CA GLY A 144 -1.48 -0.30 -13.32
C GLY A 144 -0.51 -1.08 -12.44
N VAL A 145 -0.54 -0.84 -11.13
CA VAL A 145 0.26 -1.61 -10.16
C VAL A 145 -0.10 -3.09 -10.21
N ILE A 146 -1.38 -3.43 -10.11
CA ILE A 146 -1.87 -4.82 -10.17
C ILE A 146 -1.45 -5.50 -11.47
N SER A 147 -1.64 -4.84 -12.61
CA SER A 147 -1.26 -5.37 -13.93
C SER A 147 0.25 -5.65 -14.01
N THR A 148 1.07 -4.73 -13.50
CA THR A 148 2.52 -4.87 -13.52
C THR A 148 2.98 -6.02 -12.61
N VAL A 149 2.41 -6.13 -11.41
CA VAL A 149 2.72 -7.23 -10.48
C VAL A 149 2.32 -8.58 -11.08
N LYS A 150 1.18 -8.69 -11.74
CA LYS A 150 0.73 -9.94 -12.38
C LYS A 150 1.64 -10.41 -13.52
N GLN A 151 2.32 -9.51 -14.20
CA GLN A 151 3.10 -9.83 -15.40
C GLN A 151 4.48 -10.44 -15.12
N ALA A 152 5.04 -10.22 -13.95
CA ALA A 152 6.43 -10.63 -13.67
C ALA A 152 6.57 -11.39 -12.34
N ASP A 153 7.29 -12.50 -12.37
CA ASP A 153 7.68 -13.26 -11.18
C ASP A 153 8.65 -12.45 -10.30
N GLY A 154 8.52 -12.59 -8.99
CA GLY A 154 9.35 -11.89 -8.01
C GLY A 154 8.93 -10.44 -7.73
N THR A 155 7.79 -9.99 -8.23
CA THR A 155 7.29 -8.62 -8.00
C THR A 155 6.53 -8.48 -6.69
N ILE A 156 6.61 -7.30 -6.08
CA ILE A 156 5.84 -6.88 -4.90
C ILE A 156 5.33 -5.45 -5.11
N GLY A 157 4.13 -5.17 -4.62
CA GLY A 157 3.53 -3.84 -4.69
C GLY A 157 2.49 -3.63 -3.60
N TYR A 158 1.77 -2.52 -3.67
CA TYR A 158 0.65 -2.24 -2.77
C TYR A 158 -0.58 -1.78 -3.58
N ALA A 159 -1.76 -2.16 -3.12
CA ALA A 159 -2.99 -1.89 -3.83
C ALA A 159 -4.20 -1.93 -2.90
N ASP A 160 -5.29 -1.32 -3.33
CA ASP A 160 -6.62 -1.52 -2.75
C ASP A 160 -6.97 -3.02 -2.76
N PHE A 161 -7.38 -3.55 -1.61
CA PHE A 161 -7.65 -4.98 -1.46
C PHE A 161 -8.74 -5.49 -2.41
N SER A 162 -9.72 -4.66 -2.76
CA SER A 162 -10.79 -5.04 -3.68
C SER A 162 -10.30 -5.40 -5.09
N GLN A 163 -9.09 -4.95 -5.47
CA GLN A 163 -8.51 -5.15 -6.80
C GLN A 163 -7.42 -6.24 -6.86
N VAL A 164 -7.10 -6.87 -5.74
CA VAL A 164 -5.98 -7.84 -5.64
C VAL A 164 -6.16 -9.04 -6.56
N GLY A 165 -7.38 -9.58 -6.68
CA GLY A 165 -7.66 -10.77 -7.50
C GLY A 165 -6.90 -11.99 -6.98
N ASP A 166 -6.15 -12.64 -7.87
CA ASP A 166 -5.43 -13.91 -7.62
C ASP A 166 -3.98 -13.71 -7.16
N LEU A 167 -3.54 -12.47 -6.92
CA LEU A 167 -2.20 -12.20 -6.41
C LEU A 167 -2.03 -12.71 -4.97
N GLY A 168 -0.81 -13.11 -4.62
CA GLY A 168 -0.46 -13.38 -3.25
C GLY A 168 -0.52 -12.10 -2.40
N THR A 169 -0.86 -12.24 -1.13
CA THR A 169 -0.91 -11.14 -0.16
C THR A 169 0.01 -11.40 1.01
N VAL A 170 0.57 -10.35 1.57
CA VAL A 170 1.37 -10.42 2.78
C VAL A 170 0.46 -10.41 4.00
N ALA A 171 0.64 -11.38 4.90
CA ALA A 171 0.08 -11.35 6.24
C ALA A 171 0.99 -10.48 7.14
N VAL A 172 0.47 -9.36 7.61
CA VAL A 172 1.24 -8.36 8.34
C VAL A 172 1.26 -8.68 9.84
N LYS A 173 2.44 -8.60 10.45
CA LYS A 173 2.60 -8.81 11.89
C LYS A 173 2.04 -7.63 12.69
N VAL A 174 1.11 -7.93 13.60
CA VAL A 174 0.58 -6.99 14.60
C VAL A 174 0.69 -7.65 15.97
N GLY A 175 1.46 -7.07 16.86
CA GLY A 175 1.85 -7.74 18.11
C GLY A 175 2.61 -9.05 17.81
N ASP A 176 2.13 -10.17 18.35
CA ASP A 176 2.74 -11.49 18.16
C ASP A 176 2.09 -12.32 17.03
N LYS A 177 1.11 -11.76 16.31
CA LYS A 177 0.34 -12.49 15.30
C LYS A 177 0.52 -11.91 13.91
N TYR A 178 0.52 -12.80 12.91
CA TYR A 178 0.39 -12.42 11.50
C TYR A 178 -1.08 -12.40 11.12
N ASN A 179 -1.51 -11.30 10.53
CA ASN A 179 -2.90 -11.08 10.15
C ASN A 179 -3.02 -11.00 8.64
N GLU A 180 -3.78 -11.92 8.07
CA GLU A 180 -4.15 -11.87 6.66
C GLU A 180 -5.13 -10.73 6.44
N ILE A 181 -4.98 -10.06 5.31
CA ILE A 181 -5.91 -9.02 4.92
C ILE A 181 -7.26 -9.62 4.53
N SER A 182 -8.34 -9.02 5.01
CA SER A 182 -9.70 -9.41 4.64
C SER A 182 -10.66 -8.23 4.75
N ALA A 183 -11.79 -8.30 4.06
CA ALA A 183 -12.85 -7.30 4.18
C ALA A 183 -13.42 -7.24 5.61
N GLU A 184 -13.50 -8.40 6.30
CA GLU A 184 -13.95 -8.47 7.70
C GLU A 184 -12.97 -7.76 8.65
N ALA A 185 -11.65 -7.94 8.44
CA ALA A 185 -10.65 -7.24 9.24
C ALA A 185 -10.74 -5.72 9.04
N GLY A 186 -10.95 -5.27 7.79
CA GLY A 186 -11.16 -3.86 7.47
C GLY A 186 -12.41 -3.26 8.14
N SER A 187 -13.50 -4.01 8.21
CA SER A 187 -14.74 -3.53 8.81
C SER A 187 -14.66 -3.32 10.34
N LYS A 188 -13.79 -4.06 11.03
CA LYS A 188 -13.61 -3.92 12.49
C LYS A 188 -13.00 -2.58 12.89
N VAL A 189 -12.24 -1.94 12.01
CA VAL A 189 -11.62 -0.63 12.28
C VAL A 189 -12.69 0.46 12.51
N ILE A 190 -13.89 0.29 11.95
CA ILE A 190 -15.00 1.26 12.11
C ILE A 190 -15.67 1.12 13.49
N GLY A 191 -15.67 -0.07 14.07
CA GLY A 191 -16.37 -0.36 15.32
C GLY A 191 -15.65 0.11 16.58
N ASP A 192 -14.36 0.40 16.49
CA ASP A 192 -13.48 0.77 17.60
C ASP A 192 -13.05 2.26 17.56
N SER A 193 -13.63 3.06 16.66
CA SER A 193 -13.34 4.50 16.49
C SER A 193 -14.44 5.42 17.04
#